data_4e517c4f77e9011eddd6d74611806350
#
_entry.id   4e517c4f77e9011eddd6d74611806350
#
_cell.length_a   1.000
_cell.length_b   1.000
_cell.length_c   1.000
_cell.angle_alpha   90.00
_cell.angle_beta   90.00
_cell.angle_gamma   90.00
#
_symmetry.space_group_name_H-M   'P 1'
#
loop_
_entity.id
_entity.type
_entity.pdbx_description
1 polymer ?
#
loop_
_entity_poly.entity_id
_entity_poly.type
_entity_poly.pdbx_seq_one_letter_code
_entity_poly.pdbx_strand_id
1 'polypeptide(L)'
;MIQALTLLGALGMFLYGMNLMSGGLQKAAGSKMRSFLTAMTSNPFKGVITGLGITSVIQSSSATTVMTVGFVNAGLLTLSQAVGVIMGANIGTTVTAWLVSLLGFKADISLFAVPLMAVGFILSLSKSDRRRHISELIVGFSLLFLGLSLMKESVPDLRETPEVLAFIQNWTSYGFGSVLIFLLFGTVLTLVLQSSSATMALTLIMVNMGWIPFEMGAAMVLGENIGTTITANIAAAVGNANARRAALAHTLFNVFGVCWALALFRPFLMLIGTIIAWMGLPNPMEITHAADISITADEGIATLYGISMLHTLFNLFNTIILIWFVPLIVKVVTTIIKDSKSTDEESVKLKYINAGPLSTAELAIGQARSEVVHFAEISRREIEFIRTAISANGKEFDAMRTKLVKYEEISDRMEYEIATFLNSLPEDSISEDTRTEVKRMYKIIGELESLGDSGEAISRILSRRNSHKRTFTTEQIERLGSLLTAVERAYDVMIDNLKAEKFSELGLRLATDCEIEINELRNNIREEEIMLIEQDGANYHSSVYYLDTVSELERMGDFIINISQALNK
;
A
#
# COMPACT_ATOMS: atom_id res chain seq x y z
N MET A 1 18.44 36.78 6.93
CA MET A 1 19.05 35.51 6.51
C MET A 1 19.11 34.48 7.66
N ILE A 2 19.67 34.80 8.83
CA ILE A 2 19.75 33.87 9.98
C ILE A 2 18.36 33.42 10.44
N GLN A 3 17.42 34.33 10.62
CA GLN A 3 16.04 34.01 11.03
C GLN A 3 15.33 33.04 10.06
N ALA A 4 15.50 33.26 8.75
CA ALA A 4 14.92 32.37 7.74
C ALA A 4 15.54 30.97 7.81
N LEU A 5 16.86 30.86 8.01
CA LEU A 5 17.52 29.58 8.21
C LEU A 5 17.12 28.91 9.51
N THR A 6 16.90 29.66 10.58
CA THR A 6 16.41 29.12 11.86
C THR A 6 14.99 28.60 11.72
N LEU A 7 14.11 29.32 11.01
CA LEU A 7 12.74 28.87 10.72
C LEU A 7 12.74 27.60 9.88
N LEU A 8 13.57 27.52 8.85
CA LEU A 8 13.74 26.30 8.03
C LEU A 8 14.30 25.13 8.85
N GLY A 9 15.26 25.41 9.76
CA GLY A 9 15.79 24.40 10.69
C GLY A 9 14.74 23.90 11.66
N ALA A 10 13.93 24.79 12.23
CA ALA A 10 12.83 24.46 13.12
C ALA A 10 11.73 23.64 12.41
N LEU A 11 11.38 24.02 11.17
CA LEU A 11 10.48 23.24 10.31
C LEU A 11 11.06 21.85 10.01
N GLY A 12 12.36 21.78 9.70
CA GLY A 12 13.06 20.50 9.52
C GLY A 12 12.99 19.61 10.77
N MET A 13 13.20 20.18 11.97
CA MET A 13 13.09 19.46 13.23
C MET A 13 11.64 18.98 13.49
N PHE A 14 10.64 19.80 13.21
CA PHE A 14 9.22 19.45 13.31
C PHE A 14 8.89 18.28 12.39
N LEU A 15 9.28 18.36 11.11
CA LEU A 15 9.04 17.31 10.12
C LEU A 15 9.77 16.00 10.45
N TYR A 16 11.03 16.10 10.85
CA TYR A 16 11.81 14.93 11.25
C TYR A 16 11.23 14.27 12.51
N GLY A 17 10.85 15.08 13.49
CA GLY A 17 10.17 14.61 14.70
C GLY A 17 8.86 13.87 14.38
N MET A 18 8.06 14.42 13.48
CA MET A 18 6.81 13.79 13.03
C MET A 18 7.08 12.45 12.32
N ASN A 19 8.05 12.41 11.41
CA ASN A 19 8.41 11.18 10.70
C ASN A 19 8.93 10.10 11.65
N LEU A 20 9.77 10.48 12.60
CA LEU A 20 10.32 9.55 13.59
C LEU A 20 9.22 9.02 14.53
N MET A 21 8.31 9.90 14.98
CA MET A 21 7.16 9.54 15.81
C MET A 21 6.24 8.55 15.07
N SER A 22 5.88 8.89 13.84
CA SER A 22 5.04 8.05 12.98
C SER A 22 5.68 6.70 12.69
N GLY A 23 6.97 6.69 12.32
CA GLY A 23 7.74 5.47 12.04
C GLY A 23 7.86 4.55 13.26
N GLY A 24 8.19 5.12 14.42
CA GLY A 24 8.26 4.37 15.68
C GLY A 24 6.92 3.72 16.05
N LEU A 25 5.82 4.43 15.83
CA LEU A 25 4.48 3.91 16.10
C LEU A 25 4.07 2.82 15.09
N GLN A 26 4.38 2.99 13.80
CA GLN A 26 4.15 1.97 12.77
C GLN A 26 4.90 0.68 13.07
N LYS A 27 6.18 0.78 13.41
CA LYS A 27 7.01 -0.38 13.78
C LYS A 27 6.52 -1.04 15.07
N ALA A 28 6.11 -0.26 16.08
CA ALA A 28 5.55 -0.80 17.33
C ALA A 28 4.20 -1.49 17.13
N ALA A 29 3.38 -1.05 16.18
CA ALA A 29 2.08 -1.65 15.84
C ALA A 29 2.24 -2.95 15.01
N GLY A 30 3.30 -3.06 14.20
CA GLY A 30 3.69 -4.27 13.47
C GLY A 30 2.57 -4.92 12.66
N SER A 31 2.55 -6.25 12.65
CA SER A 31 1.60 -7.09 11.91
C SER A 31 0.13 -6.88 12.31
N LYS A 32 -0.14 -6.36 13.51
CA LYS A 32 -1.51 -6.07 13.97
C LYS A 32 -2.21 -5.02 13.11
N MET A 33 -1.46 -4.11 12.53
CA MET A 33 -2.02 -3.07 11.67
C MET A 33 -2.55 -3.65 10.35
N ARG A 34 -1.84 -4.63 9.76
CA ARG A 34 -2.29 -5.33 8.55
C ARG A 34 -3.57 -6.12 8.81
N SER A 35 -3.60 -6.93 9.87
CA SER A 35 -4.80 -7.71 10.21
C SER A 35 -5.99 -6.82 10.59
N PHE A 36 -5.74 -5.65 11.19
CA PHE A 36 -6.78 -4.67 11.47
C PHE A 36 -7.36 -4.07 10.18
N LEU A 37 -6.50 -3.71 9.20
CA LEU A 37 -6.94 -3.20 7.90
C LEU A 37 -7.81 -4.21 7.13
N THR A 38 -7.35 -5.44 7.01
CA THR A 38 -8.08 -6.48 6.25
C THR A 38 -9.37 -6.91 6.93
N ALA A 39 -9.37 -7.06 8.26
CA ALA A 39 -10.55 -7.50 9.01
C ALA A 39 -11.65 -6.43 9.12
N MET A 40 -11.29 -5.14 9.16
CA MET A 40 -12.21 -4.04 9.46
C MET A 40 -12.72 -3.29 8.22
N THR A 41 -12.38 -3.72 7.00
CA THR A 41 -12.75 -3.01 5.75
C THR A 41 -13.83 -3.69 4.93
N SER A 42 -14.66 -4.55 5.53
CA SER A 42 -15.67 -5.33 4.79
C SER A 42 -16.70 -4.50 4.00
N ASN A 43 -16.83 -3.20 4.30
CA ASN A 43 -17.66 -2.25 3.56
C ASN A 43 -17.09 -0.82 3.68
N PRO A 44 -17.53 0.16 2.85
CA PRO A 44 -17.02 1.54 2.88
C PRO A 44 -17.18 2.22 4.25
N PHE A 45 -18.25 1.97 5.00
CA PHE A 45 -18.48 2.59 6.33
C PHE A 45 -17.43 2.12 7.34
N LYS A 46 -17.18 0.80 7.39
CA LYS A 46 -16.10 0.26 8.23
C LYS A 46 -14.74 0.76 7.74
N GLY A 47 -14.56 0.90 6.41
CA GLY A 47 -13.37 1.52 5.82
C GLY A 47 -13.11 2.91 6.38
N VAL A 48 -14.13 3.78 6.50
CA VAL A 48 -14.00 5.13 7.10
C VAL A 48 -13.50 5.04 8.54
N ILE A 49 -14.09 4.18 9.36
CA ILE A 49 -13.67 4.02 10.78
C ILE A 49 -12.23 3.52 10.85
N THR A 50 -11.87 2.58 9.98
CA THR A 50 -10.51 2.02 9.89
C THR A 50 -9.51 3.09 9.45
N GLY A 51 -9.80 3.85 8.40
CA GLY A 51 -8.94 4.93 7.91
C GLY A 51 -8.77 6.04 8.94
N LEU A 52 -9.85 6.44 9.62
CA LEU A 52 -9.82 7.38 10.73
C LEU A 52 -8.88 6.88 11.84
N GLY A 53 -9.10 5.64 12.33
CA GLY A 53 -8.32 5.08 13.43
C GLY A 53 -6.83 4.96 13.09
N ILE A 54 -6.51 4.41 11.92
CA ILE A 54 -5.12 4.24 11.47
C ILE A 54 -4.43 5.59 11.33
N THR A 55 -5.04 6.55 10.64
CA THR A 55 -4.43 7.87 10.42
C THR A 55 -4.26 8.65 11.72
N SER A 56 -5.25 8.58 12.63
CA SER A 56 -5.14 9.21 13.95
C SER A 56 -3.98 8.63 14.77
N VAL A 57 -3.74 7.32 14.65
CA VAL A 57 -2.64 6.64 15.34
C VAL A 57 -1.31 6.93 14.65
N ILE A 58 -1.22 6.72 13.34
CA ILE A 58 0.01 6.91 12.56
C ILE A 58 0.39 8.39 12.40
N GLN A 59 -0.58 9.31 12.53
CA GLN A 59 -0.41 10.76 12.29
C GLN A 59 0.07 11.10 10.88
N SER A 60 -0.24 10.24 9.89
CA SER A 60 0.11 10.42 8.48
C SER A 60 -0.98 9.89 7.56
N SER A 61 -1.78 10.79 6.98
CA SER A 61 -2.77 10.42 5.95
C SER A 61 -2.12 10.00 4.65
N SER A 62 -0.99 10.60 4.30
CA SER A 62 -0.24 10.20 3.10
C SER A 62 0.22 8.75 3.20
N ALA A 63 0.80 8.34 4.34
CA ALA A 63 1.18 6.95 4.57
C ALA A 63 -0.04 6.00 4.50
N THR A 64 -1.15 6.35 5.16
CA THR A 64 -2.39 5.55 5.13
C THR A 64 -2.96 5.44 3.71
N THR A 65 -2.94 6.52 2.94
CA THR A 65 -3.48 6.53 1.57
C THR A 65 -2.58 5.76 0.61
N VAL A 66 -1.25 5.95 0.67
CA VAL A 66 -0.29 5.20 -0.15
C VAL A 66 -0.38 3.70 0.16
N MET A 67 -0.49 3.33 1.44
CA MET A 67 -0.73 1.96 1.87
C MET A 67 -2.04 1.40 1.28
N THR A 68 -3.12 2.18 1.33
CA THR A 68 -4.42 1.79 0.78
C THR A 68 -4.35 1.59 -0.74
N VAL A 69 -3.68 2.50 -1.46
CA VAL A 69 -3.40 2.38 -2.90
C VAL A 69 -2.59 1.11 -3.19
N GLY A 70 -1.58 0.81 -2.39
CA GLY A 70 -0.79 -0.41 -2.48
C GLY A 70 -1.63 -1.67 -2.26
N PHE A 71 -2.55 -1.68 -1.29
CA PHE A 71 -3.46 -2.82 -1.07
C PHE A 71 -4.45 -3.02 -2.21
N VAL A 72 -4.93 -1.94 -2.81
CA VAL A 72 -5.75 -2.05 -4.03
C VAL A 72 -4.91 -2.58 -5.20
N ASN A 73 -3.68 -2.13 -5.34
CA ASN A 73 -2.73 -2.64 -6.32
C ASN A 73 -2.48 -4.14 -6.13
N ALA A 74 -2.33 -4.58 -4.89
CA ALA A 74 -2.14 -5.98 -4.49
C ALA A 74 -3.42 -6.82 -4.49
N GLY A 75 -4.58 -6.25 -4.86
CA GLY A 75 -5.87 -6.96 -4.83
C GLY A 75 -6.36 -7.34 -3.43
N LEU A 76 -5.73 -6.81 -2.37
CA LEU A 76 -6.11 -7.06 -0.97
C LEU A 76 -7.32 -6.24 -0.54
N LEU A 77 -7.58 -5.11 -1.20
CA LEU A 77 -8.75 -4.28 -1.01
C LEU A 77 -9.45 -4.04 -2.34
N THR A 78 -10.76 -4.06 -2.32
CA THR A 78 -11.56 -3.58 -3.44
C THR A 78 -11.49 -2.05 -3.52
N LEU A 79 -11.71 -1.49 -4.71
CA LEU A 79 -11.72 -0.04 -4.90
C LEU A 79 -12.73 0.67 -3.99
N SER A 80 -13.91 0.06 -3.79
CA SER A 80 -14.97 0.60 -2.92
C SER A 80 -14.54 0.66 -1.44
N GLN A 81 -13.86 -0.37 -0.94
CA GLN A 81 -13.30 -0.40 0.41
C GLN A 81 -12.21 0.67 0.58
N ALA A 82 -11.32 0.78 -0.41
CA ALA A 82 -10.23 1.75 -0.40
C ALA A 82 -10.74 3.20 -0.36
N VAL A 83 -11.79 3.52 -1.12
CA VAL A 83 -12.42 4.85 -1.07
C VAL A 83 -12.90 5.17 0.35
N GLY A 84 -13.52 4.22 1.05
CA GLY A 84 -13.91 4.38 2.45
C GLY A 84 -12.71 4.65 3.38
N VAL A 85 -11.63 3.88 3.26
CA VAL A 85 -10.41 4.09 4.06
C VAL A 85 -9.80 5.46 3.80
N ILE A 86 -9.73 5.90 2.54
CA ILE A 86 -9.23 7.22 2.15
C ILE A 86 -10.08 8.36 2.76
N MET A 87 -11.40 8.24 2.71
CA MET A 87 -12.31 9.20 3.37
C MET A 87 -12.03 9.29 4.87
N GLY A 88 -11.87 8.14 5.53
CA GLY A 88 -11.53 8.07 6.95
C GLY A 88 -10.15 8.66 7.26
N ALA A 89 -9.17 8.42 6.41
CA ALA A 89 -7.82 8.97 6.56
C ALA A 89 -7.83 10.50 6.56
N ASN A 90 -8.65 11.13 5.71
CA ASN A 90 -8.80 12.60 5.72
C ASN A 90 -9.37 13.13 7.04
N ILE A 91 -10.36 12.43 7.64
CA ILE A 91 -10.85 12.80 8.99
C ILE A 91 -9.74 12.59 10.01
N GLY A 92 -8.99 11.48 9.95
CA GLY A 92 -7.90 11.17 10.88
C GLY A 92 -6.79 12.22 10.91
N THR A 93 -6.51 12.88 9.79
CA THR A 93 -5.54 13.97 9.68
C THR A 93 -5.91 15.16 10.59
N THR A 94 -7.18 15.39 10.83
CA THR A 94 -7.64 16.51 11.66
C THR A 94 -7.18 16.40 13.12
N VAL A 95 -6.90 15.19 13.59
CA VAL A 95 -6.34 14.96 14.94
C VAL A 95 -5.00 15.67 15.11
N THR A 96 -4.18 15.73 14.06
CA THR A 96 -2.89 16.47 14.10
C THR A 96 -3.11 17.96 14.36
N ALA A 97 -4.11 18.58 13.70
CA ALA A 97 -4.44 19.99 13.93
C ALA A 97 -4.81 20.26 15.40
N TRP A 98 -5.61 19.37 15.99
CA TRP A 98 -5.97 19.46 17.41
C TRP A 98 -4.78 19.23 18.33
N LEU A 99 -3.93 18.25 18.04
CA LEU A 99 -2.72 18.01 18.83
C LEU A 99 -1.81 19.26 18.82
N VAL A 100 -1.58 19.84 17.66
CA VAL A 100 -0.77 21.07 17.52
C VAL A 100 -1.45 22.24 18.26
N SER A 101 -2.75 22.46 18.08
CA SER A 101 -3.47 23.56 18.71
C SER A 101 -3.54 23.45 20.23
N LEU A 102 -3.86 22.25 20.76
CA LEU A 102 -4.02 22.03 22.20
C LEU A 102 -2.67 21.93 22.92
N LEU A 103 -1.79 21.08 22.41
CA LEU A 103 -0.53 20.76 23.08
C LEU A 103 0.58 21.74 22.73
N GLY A 104 0.57 22.25 21.49
CA GLY A 104 1.63 23.13 21.03
C GLY A 104 1.44 24.61 21.42
N PHE A 105 0.21 25.05 21.67
CA PHE A 105 -0.07 26.48 21.94
C PHE A 105 -0.71 26.72 23.30
N LYS A 106 -1.61 25.86 23.77
CA LYS A 106 -2.29 26.07 25.07
C LYS A 106 -1.50 25.49 26.25
N ALA A 107 -0.94 24.27 26.07
CA ALA A 107 -0.07 23.67 27.07
C ALA A 107 1.37 23.84 26.58
N ASP A 108 2.24 24.44 27.39
CA ASP A 108 3.66 24.58 27.02
C ASP A 108 4.39 23.20 27.16
N ILE A 109 4.05 22.30 26.25
CA ILE A 109 4.62 20.94 26.24
C ILE A 109 6.12 20.98 25.90
N SER A 110 6.63 22.07 25.34
CA SER A 110 8.06 22.22 25.10
C SER A 110 8.87 22.05 26.40
N LEU A 111 8.32 22.41 27.54
CA LEU A 111 8.91 22.19 28.87
C LEU A 111 9.12 20.69 29.19
N PHE A 112 8.23 19.83 28.70
CA PHE A 112 8.32 18.39 28.92
C PHE A 112 9.10 17.66 27.79
N ALA A 113 9.30 18.33 26.65
CA ALA A 113 9.94 17.72 25.49
C ALA A 113 11.39 17.28 25.79
N VAL A 114 12.16 18.11 26.51
CA VAL A 114 13.56 17.76 26.89
C VAL A 114 13.62 16.60 27.89
N PRO A 115 12.83 16.55 28.99
CA PRO A 115 12.73 15.37 29.85
C PRO A 115 12.29 14.11 29.12
N LEU A 116 11.30 14.21 28.22
CA LEU A 116 10.85 13.08 27.41
C LEU A 116 11.94 12.59 26.45
N MET A 117 12.73 13.51 25.89
CA MET A 117 13.90 13.16 25.07
C MET A 117 14.88 12.28 25.84
N ALA A 118 15.14 12.59 27.12
CA ALA A 118 16.03 11.78 27.97
C ALA A 118 15.46 10.37 28.18
N VAL A 119 14.14 10.24 28.42
CA VAL A 119 13.48 8.94 28.54
C VAL A 119 13.60 8.16 27.23
N GLY A 120 13.32 8.81 26.10
CA GLY A 120 13.46 8.23 24.78
C GLY A 120 14.89 7.74 24.53
N PHE A 121 15.89 8.55 24.84
CA PHE A 121 17.31 8.17 24.72
C PHE A 121 17.65 6.92 25.55
N ILE A 122 17.22 6.85 26.80
CA ILE A 122 17.46 5.67 27.65
C ILE A 122 16.82 4.43 27.03
N LEU A 123 15.61 4.53 26.50
CA LEU A 123 14.93 3.41 25.83
C LEU A 123 15.63 2.98 24.54
N SER A 124 16.31 3.88 23.83
CA SER A 124 17.05 3.58 22.59
C SER A 124 18.23 2.64 22.84
N LEU A 125 18.80 2.64 24.04
CA LEU A 125 19.90 1.77 24.44
C LEU A 125 19.45 0.32 24.71
N SER A 126 18.15 0.05 24.66
CA SER A 126 17.61 -1.30 24.91
C SER A 126 17.91 -2.24 23.74
N LYS A 127 18.17 -3.50 24.04
CA LYS A 127 18.30 -4.58 23.03
C LYS A 127 16.95 -5.05 22.48
N SER A 128 15.82 -4.64 23.09
CA SER A 128 14.48 -5.02 22.65
C SER A 128 13.99 -4.08 21.57
N ASP A 129 13.64 -4.59 20.39
CA ASP A 129 13.13 -3.84 19.26
C ASP A 129 11.88 -3.03 19.62
N ARG A 130 10.96 -3.63 20.38
CA ARG A 130 9.75 -2.93 20.85
C ARG A 130 10.09 -1.70 21.67
N ARG A 131 11.12 -1.75 22.55
CA ARG A 131 11.54 -0.58 23.34
C ARG A 131 12.23 0.46 22.47
N ARG A 132 12.99 0.05 21.46
CA ARG A 132 13.61 0.96 20.48
C ARG A 132 12.53 1.69 19.65
N HIS A 133 11.48 1.00 19.21
CA HIS A 133 10.37 1.62 18.50
C HIS A 133 9.58 2.61 19.38
N ILE A 134 9.39 2.28 20.67
CA ILE A 134 8.80 3.23 21.65
C ILE A 134 9.75 4.42 21.87
N SER A 135 11.06 4.21 21.87
CA SER A 135 12.05 5.30 21.92
C SER A 135 11.88 6.24 20.72
N GLU A 136 11.82 5.70 19.50
CA GLU A 136 11.60 6.50 18.27
C GLU A 136 10.31 7.34 18.38
N LEU A 137 9.23 6.76 18.90
CA LEU A 137 7.97 7.48 19.16
C LEU A 137 8.18 8.66 20.12
N ILE A 138 8.83 8.43 21.27
CA ILE A 138 9.02 9.45 22.31
C ILE A 138 9.98 10.55 21.85
N VAL A 139 11.11 10.17 21.24
CA VAL A 139 12.08 11.13 20.67
C VAL A 139 11.43 11.95 19.56
N GLY A 140 10.68 11.30 18.67
CA GLY A 140 9.95 11.96 17.60
C GLY A 140 8.92 12.98 18.13
N PHE A 141 8.14 12.59 19.13
CA PHE A 141 7.22 13.50 19.82
C PHE A 141 7.94 14.71 20.43
N SER A 142 9.07 14.47 21.09
CA SER A 142 9.86 15.55 21.69
C SER A 142 10.41 16.51 20.64
N LEU A 143 10.98 15.99 19.55
CA LEU A 143 11.50 16.81 18.44
C LEU A 143 10.40 17.62 17.74
N LEU A 144 9.21 17.03 17.59
CA LEU A 144 8.06 17.71 17.00
C LEU A 144 7.70 18.97 17.79
N PHE A 145 7.55 18.86 19.12
CA PHE A 145 7.16 20.01 19.95
C PHE A 145 8.31 21.01 20.16
N LEU A 146 9.56 20.56 20.21
CA LEU A 146 10.71 21.46 20.18
C LEU A 146 10.80 22.23 18.86
N GLY A 147 10.62 21.53 17.74
CA GLY A 147 10.56 22.17 16.42
C GLY A 147 9.45 23.20 16.32
N LEU A 148 8.25 22.89 16.82
CA LEU A 148 7.12 23.81 16.85
C LEU A 148 7.41 25.04 17.73
N SER A 149 8.04 24.86 18.90
CA SER A 149 8.44 25.98 19.77
C SER A 149 9.46 26.87 19.08
N LEU A 150 10.50 26.28 18.50
CA LEU A 150 11.51 27.03 17.75
C LEU A 150 10.92 27.74 16.51
N MET A 151 9.94 27.13 15.83
CA MET A 151 9.24 27.81 14.74
C MET A 151 8.53 29.07 15.23
N LYS A 152 7.80 29.01 16.37
CA LYS A 152 7.14 30.19 16.95
C LYS A 152 8.14 31.28 17.32
N GLU A 153 9.25 30.90 17.96
CA GLU A 153 10.30 31.85 18.38
C GLU A 153 11.06 32.46 17.20
N SER A 154 11.18 31.72 16.09
CA SER A 154 11.91 32.15 14.88
C SER A 154 11.08 33.02 13.95
N VAL A 155 9.77 33.08 14.17
CA VAL A 155 8.87 33.92 13.38
C VAL A 155 9.11 35.39 13.74
N PRO A 156 9.49 36.26 12.77
CA PRO A 156 9.73 37.67 13.06
C PRO A 156 8.44 38.36 13.53
N ASP A 157 8.57 39.29 14.49
CA ASP A 157 7.45 40.17 14.81
C ASP A 157 7.24 41.11 13.60
N LEU A 158 6.11 40.92 12.91
CA LEU A 158 5.77 41.71 11.71
C LEU A 158 5.60 43.21 12.02
N ARG A 159 5.46 43.57 13.30
CA ARG A 159 5.43 44.99 13.74
C ARG A 159 6.79 45.65 13.50
N GLU A 160 7.88 44.86 13.58
CA GLU A 160 9.22 45.35 13.29
C GLU A 160 9.53 45.38 11.77
N THR A 161 8.65 44.77 10.93
CA THR A 161 8.81 44.70 9.48
C THR A 161 7.51 45.09 8.75
N PRO A 162 7.10 46.38 8.82
CA PRO A 162 5.83 46.85 8.26
C PRO A 162 5.69 46.63 6.75
N GLU A 163 6.80 46.52 6.01
CA GLU A 163 6.82 46.24 4.57
C GLU A 163 6.30 44.82 4.27
N VAL A 164 6.66 43.84 5.09
CA VAL A 164 6.20 42.44 4.93
C VAL A 164 4.73 42.34 5.28
N LEU A 165 4.29 43.04 6.35
CA LEU A 165 2.89 43.09 6.74
C LEU A 165 2.03 43.74 5.64
N ALA A 166 2.48 44.87 5.07
CA ALA A 166 1.79 45.54 3.97
C ALA A 166 1.72 44.67 2.72
N PHE A 167 2.77 43.90 2.42
CA PHE A 167 2.74 42.92 1.33
C PHE A 167 1.68 41.86 1.55
N ILE A 168 1.61 41.25 2.74
CA ILE A 168 0.59 40.23 3.06
C ILE A 168 -0.81 40.84 3.01
N GLN A 169 -1.02 42.02 3.61
CA GLN A 169 -2.31 42.72 3.60
C GLN A 169 -2.80 43.04 2.18
N ASN A 170 -1.92 43.38 1.25
CA ASN A 170 -2.30 43.54 -0.14
C ASN A 170 -2.99 42.29 -0.72
N TRP A 171 -2.47 41.09 -0.41
CA TRP A 171 -3.05 39.84 -0.90
C TRP A 171 -4.35 39.44 -0.18
N THR A 172 -4.67 40.02 0.97
CA THR A 172 -5.92 39.78 1.72
C THR A 172 -7.07 40.72 1.32
N SER A 173 -6.81 41.74 0.49
CA SER A 173 -7.76 42.79 0.16
C SER A 173 -8.64 42.53 -1.08
N TYR A 174 -8.43 41.45 -1.81
CA TYR A 174 -9.15 41.12 -3.06
C TYR A 174 -10.47 40.36 -2.83
N GLY A 175 -11.00 40.34 -1.60
CA GLY A 175 -12.25 39.65 -1.29
C GLY A 175 -12.18 38.12 -1.59
N PHE A 176 -13.12 37.62 -2.40
CA PHE A 176 -13.09 36.18 -2.77
C PHE A 176 -11.84 35.79 -3.59
N GLY A 177 -11.22 36.73 -4.30
CA GLY A 177 -9.95 36.51 -4.98
C GLY A 177 -8.82 36.13 -4.00
N SER A 178 -8.78 36.76 -2.82
CA SER A 178 -7.84 36.41 -1.76
C SER A 178 -8.05 34.98 -1.26
N VAL A 179 -9.29 34.54 -1.12
CA VAL A 179 -9.60 33.14 -0.72
C VAL A 179 -8.99 32.16 -1.72
N LEU A 180 -9.11 32.40 -3.05
CA LEU A 180 -8.53 31.55 -4.08
C LEU A 180 -6.99 31.58 -4.08
N ILE A 181 -6.39 32.75 -3.83
CA ILE A 181 -4.93 32.90 -3.72
C ILE A 181 -4.39 32.08 -2.55
N PHE A 182 -4.98 32.22 -1.37
CA PHE A 182 -4.54 31.49 -0.18
C PHE A 182 -4.86 29.99 -0.25
N LEU A 183 -5.93 29.60 -0.90
CA LEU A 183 -6.20 28.19 -1.24
C LEU A 183 -5.10 27.63 -2.15
N LEU A 184 -4.74 28.34 -3.21
CA LEU A 184 -3.64 27.93 -4.10
C LEU A 184 -2.32 27.87 -3.34
N PHE A 185 -2.05 28.86 -2.47
CA PHE A 185 -0.85 28.87 -1.65
C PHE A 185 -0.78 27.66 -0.71
N GLY A 186 -1.86 27.30 -0.01
CA GLY A 186 -1.94 26.09 0.80
C GLY A 186 -1.74 24.82 -0.01
N THR A 187 -2.32 24.76 -1.22
CA THR A 187 -2.13 23.62 -2.15
C THR A 187 -0.67 23.46 -2.56
N VAL A 188 -0.04 24.56 -3.03
CA VAL A 188 1.37 24.53 -3.49
C VAL A 188 2.30 24.23 -2.32
N LEU A 189 2.08 24.85 -1.16
CA LEU A 189 2.89 24.62 0.02
C LEU A 189 2.86 23.15 0.45
N THR A 190 1.68 22.54 0.47
CA THR A 190 1.53 21.10 0.78
C THR A 190 2.20 20.21 -0.27
N LEU A 191 2.11 20.58 -1.54
CA LEU A 191 2.76 19.85 -2.62
C LEU A 191 4.29 19.91 -2.50
N VAL A 192 4.85 21.07 -2.15
CA VAL A 192 6.30 21.26 -1.98
C VAL A 192 6.81 20.54 -0.73
N LEU A 193 6.12 20.70 0.40
CA LEU A 193 6.49 20.06 1.67
C LEU A 193 6.17 18.57 1.70
N GLN A 194 5.28 18.09 0.82
CA GLN A 194 4.71 16.74 0.82
C GLN A 194 4.15 16.31 2.18
N SER A 195 3.72 17.28 2.98
CA SER A 195 3.25 17.11 4.34
C SER A 195 2.13 18.10 4.66
N SER A 196 0.90 17.61 4.73
CA SER A 196 -0.25 18.40 5.16
C SER A 196 -0.10 18.87 6.62
N SER A 197 0.44 18.03 7.49
CA SER A 197 0.65 18.39 8.89
C SER A 197 1.64 19.55 9.07
N ALA A 198 2.66 19.63 8.20
CA ALA A 198 3.59 20.77 8.21
C ALA A 198 2.92 22.05 7.71
N THR A 199 2.15 21.97 6.62
CA THR A 199 1.36 23.11 6.11
C THR A 199 0.36 23.57 7.16
N MET A 200 -0.33 22.63 7.83
CA MET A 200 -1.23 22.92 8.93
C MET A 200 -0.53 23.65 10.08
N ALA A 201 0.63 23.18 10.53
CA ALA A 201 1.39 23.82 11.60
C ALA A 201 1.80 25.26 11.22
N LEU A 202 2.27 25.48 10.00
CA LEU A 202 2.60 26.82 9.49
C LEU A 202 1.35 27.70 9.42
N THR A 203 0.23 27.19 8.92
CA THR A 203 -1.04 27.92 8.85
C THR A 203 -1.50 28.33 10.25
N LEU A 204 -1.45 27.41 11.23
CA LEU A 204 -1.80 27.70 12.61
C LEU A 204 -0.90 28.79 13.23
N ILE A 205 0.42 28.77 12.97
CA ILE A 205 1.35 29.80 13.42
C ILE A 205 0.99 31.15 12.78
N MET A 206 0.79 31.19 11.45
CA MET A 206 0.49 32.44 10.73
C MET A 206 -0.80 33.09 11.20
N VAL A 207 -1.84 32.29 11.46
CA VAL A 207 -3.13 32.81 11.97
C VAL A 207 -3.01 33.23 13.44
N ASN A 208 -2.34 32.41 14.27
CA ASN A 208 -2.16 32.72 15.69
C ASN A 208 -1.34 33.99 15.95
N MET A 209 -0.33 34.22 15.09
CA MET A 209 0.48 35.44 15.14
C MET A 209 -0.19 36.66 14.50
N GLY A 210 -1.37 36.51 13.92
CA GLY A 210 -2.10 37.56 13.23
C GLY A 210 -1.51 37.99 11.89
N TRP A 211 -0.66 37.17 11.28
CA TRP A 211 -0.10 37.45 9.95
C TRP A 211 -1.16 37.40 8.86
N ILE A 212 -2.08 36.44 8.99
CA ILE A 212 -3.20 36.28 8.07
C ILE A 212 -4.50 36.18 8.85
N PRO A 213 -5.61 36.72 8.31
CA PRO A 213 -6.94 36.57 8.91
C PRO A 213 -7.38 35.11 8.96
N PHE A 214 -8.28 34.80 9.89
CA PHE A 214 -8.90 33.46 10.02
C PHE A 214 -9.45 32.93 8.69
N GLU A 215 -10.11 33.78 7.89
CA GLU A 215 -10.65 33.42 6.57
C GLU A 215 -9.55 32.92 5.60
N MET A 216 -8.39 33.55 5.62
CA MET A 216 -7.26 33.17 4.74
C MET A 216 -6.59 31.88 5.22
N GLY A 217 -6.45 31.69 6.55
CA GLY A 217 -6.02 30.43 7.12
C GLY A 217 -6.97 29.28 6.79
N ALA A 218 -8.27 29.54 6.83
CA ALA A 218 -9.30 28.60 6.42
C ALA A 218 -9.16 28.20 4.93
N ALA A 219 -8.89 29.16 4.05
CA ALA A 219 -8.65 28.91 2.63
C ALA A 219 -7.39 28.07 2.41
N MET A 220 -6.30 28.33 3.16
CA MET A 220 -5.08 27.52 3.11
C MET A 220 -5.35 26.07 3.48
N VAL A 221 -6.13 25.80 4.53
CA VAL A 221 -6.50 24.45 4.97
C VAL A 221 -7.31 23.72 3.90
N LEU A 222 -8.23 24.40 3.21
CA LEU A 222 -8.94 23.81 2.07
C LEU A 222 -7.97 23.45 0.92
N GLY A 223 -7.00 24.33 0.64
CA GLY A 223 -5.95 24.06 -0.34
C GLY A 223 -5.04 22.89 0.04
N GLU A 224 -4.69 22.78 1.32
CA GLU A 224 -3.91 21.68 1.89
C GLU A 224 -4.53 20.31 1.57
N ASN A 225 -5.85 20.19 1.70
CA ASN A 225 -6.56 18.95 1.40
C ASN A 225 -6.44 18.54 -0.09
N ILE A 226 -6.39 19.51 -1.02
CA ILE A 226 -6.08 19.22 -2.43
C ILE A 226 -4.62 18.81 -2.59
N GLY A 227 -3.69 19.56 -2.00
CA GLY A 227 -2.25 19.30 -2.10
C GLY A 227 -1.84 17.92 -1.63
N THR A 228 -2.48 17.41 -0.58
CA THR A 228 -2.22 16.07 -0.03
C THR A 228 -2.49 14.95 -1.04
N THR A 229 -3.36 15.15 -2.02
CA THR A 229 -3.71 14.11 -3.00
C THR A 229 -2.57 13.74 -3.94
N ILE A 230 -1.58 14.64 -4.11
CA ILE A 230 -0.48 14.42 -5.06
C ILE A 230 0.39 13.22 -4.66
N THR A 231 0.62 12.99 -3.36
CA THR A 231 1.42 11.88 -2.87
C THR A 231 0.84 10.53 -3.27
N ALA A 232 -0.49 10.38 -3.16
CA ALA A 232 -1.20 9.19 -3.59
C ALA A 232 -1.14 9.00 -5.12
N ASN A 233 -1.23 10.08 -5.90
CA ASN A 233 -1.13 10.03 -7.35
C ASN A 233 0.27 9.66 -7.83
N ILE A 234 1.32 10.16 -7.18
CA ILE A 234 2.72 9.78 -7.47
C ILE A 234 2.91 8.28 -7.17
N ALA A 235 2.47 7.81 -6.01
CA ALA A 235 2.57 6.39 -5.65
C ALA A 235 1.80 5.48 -6.61
N ALA A 236 0.64 5.92 -7.08
CA ALA A 236 -0.20 5.16 -8.00
C ALA A 236 0.28 5.18 -9.46
N ALA A 237 1.15 6.10 -9.84
CA ALA A 237 1.59 6.30 -11.24
C ALA A 237 2.22 5.04 -11.83
N VAL A 238 2.99 4.31 -11.03
CA VAL A 238 3.65 3.04 -11.40
C VAL A 238 2.79 1.81 -11.13
N GLY A 239 1.63 1.98 -10.48
CA GLY A 239 0.69 0.91 -10.14
C GLY A 239 -0.27 0.53 -11.28
N ASN A 240 -1.07 -0.53 -11.03
CA ASN A 240 -2.11 -0.99 -11.95
C ASN A 240 -3.28 0.01 -12.05
N ALA A 241 -4.26 -0.30 -12.92
CA ALA A 241 -5.42 0.57 -13.13
C ALA A 241 -6.20 0.85 -11.84
N ASN A 242 -6.34 -0.15 -10.95
CA ASN A 242 -7.08 0.02 -9.70
C ASN A 242 -6.35 0.90 -8.68
N ALA A 243 -5.02 0.83 -8.61
CA ALA A 243 -4.20 1.75 -7.82
C ALA A 243 -4.41 3.22 -8.27
N ARG A 244 -4.34 3.46 -9.59
CA ARG A 244 -4.58 4.78 -10.18
C ARG A 244 -6.02 5.27 -9.97
N ARG A 245 -7.01 4.38 -10.03
CA ARG A 245 -8.42 4.67 -9.71
C ARG A 245 -8.60 5.10 -8.25
N ALA A 246 -7.93 4.43 -7.32
CA ALA A 246 -7.98 4.78 -5.89
C ALA A 246 -7.37 6.17 -5.63
N ALA A 247 -6.23 6.49 -6.23
CA ALA A 247 -5.61 7.82 -6.13
C ALA A 247 -6.47 8.92 -6.77
N LEU A 248 -7.07 8.66 -7.94
CA LEU A 248 -8.01 9.58 -8.57
C LEU A 248 -9.26 9.80 -7.70
N ALA A 249 -9.79 8.75 -7.06
CA ALA A 249 -10.91 8.87 -6.13
C ALA A 249 -10.57 9.78 -4.94
N HIS A 250 -9.33 9.71 -4.41
CA HIS A 250 -8.85 10.63 -3.38
C HIS A 250 -8.85 12.08 -3.87
N THR A 251 -8.38 12.32 -5.08
CA THR A 251 -8.39 13.67 -5.69
C THR A 251 -9.81 14.18 -5.88
N LEU A 252 -10.72 13.38 -6.44
CA LEU A 252 -12.11 13.76 -6.65
C LEU A 252 -12.83 14.05 -5.32
N PHE A 253 -12.58 13.27 -4.28
CA PHE A 253 -13.12 13.49 -2.95
C PHE A 253 -12.74 14.87 -2.40
N ASN A 254 -11.45 15.23 -2.46
CA ASN A 254 -10.96 16.50 -1.92
C ASN A 254 -11.39 17.70 -2.79
N VAL A 255 -11.32 17.58 -4.12
CA VAL A 255 -11.76 18.65 -5.04
C VAL A 255 -13.25 18.92 -4.87
N PHE A 256 -14.10 17.89 -4.83
CA PHE A 256 -15.53 18.06 -4.56
C PHE A 256 -15.76 18.75 -3.21
N GLY A 257 -15.05 18.31 -2.17
CA GLY A 257 -15.12 18.93 -0.85
C GLY A 257 -14.78 20.41 -0.89
N VAL A 258 -13.70 20.78 -1.53
CA VAL A 258 -13.31 22.19 -1.65
C VAL A 258 -14.33 23.00 -2.46
N CYS A 259 -14.89 22.43 -3.52
CA CYS A 259 -15.91 23.12 -4.32
C CYS A 259 -17.15 23.50 -3.50
N TRP A 260 -17.72 22.58 -2.71
CA TRP A 260 -18.88 22.91 -1.88
C TRP A 260 -18.51 23.85 -0.73
N ALA A 261 -17.31 23.66 -0.13
CA ALA A 261 -16.85 24.52 0.96
C ALA A 261 -16.63 25.97 0.47
N LEU A 262 -16.12 26.17 -0.74
CA LEU A 262 -16.00 27.50 -1.36
C LEU A 262 -17.37 28.10 -1.69
N ALA A 263 -18.32 27.28 -2.21
CA ALA A 263 -19.68 27.75 -2.50
C ALA A 263 -20.41 28.23 -1.22
N LEU A 264 -20.15 27.59 -0.09
CA LEU A 264 -20.72 27.90 1.20
C LEU A 264 -19.70 28.55 2.17
N PHE A 265 -18.66 29.21 1.65
CA PHE A 265 -17.50 29.62 2.43
C PHE A 265 -17.88 30.46 3.65
N ARG A 266 -18.58 31.58 3.44
CA ARG A 266 -19.01 32.46 4.55
C ARG A 266 -19.98 31.79 5.52
N PRO A 267 -21.08 31.14 5.09
CA PRO A 267 -21.95 30.39 5.99
C PRO A 267 -21.22 29.33 6.81
N PHE A 268 -20.26 28.64 6.20
CA PHE A 268 -19.48 27.62 6.89
C PHE A 268 -18.56 28.23 7.95
N LEU A 269 -17.88 29.33 7.66
CA LEU A 269 -17.07 30.04 8.66
C LEU A 269 -17.90 30.64 9.79
N MET A 270 -19.11 31.18 9.51
CA MET A 270 -20.04 31.64 10.53
C MET A 270 -20.45 30.51 11.49
N LEU A 271 -20.75 29.31 10.95
CA LEU A 271 -21.04 28.12 11.77
C LEU A 271 -19.89 27.84 12.74
N ILE A 272 -18.66 27.84 12.23
CA ILE A 272 -17.45 27.59 13.04
C ILE A 272 -17.29 28.68 14.10
N GLY A 273 -17.42 29.96 13.72
CA GLY A 273 -17.35 31.07 14.64
C GLY A 273 -18.37 30.95 15.78
N THR A 274 -19.61 30.54 15.46
CA THR A 274 -20.67 30.29 16.44
C THR A 274 -20.28 29.15 17.39
N ILE A 275 -19.73 28.06 16.89
CA ILE A 275 -19.30 26.93 17.72
C ILE A 275 -18.18 27.36 18.68
N ILE A 276 -17.19 28.11 18.20
CA ILE A 276 -16.09 28.61 19.01
C ILE A 276 -16.60 29.59 20.08
N ALA A 277 -17.56 30.44 19.74
CA ALA A 277 -18.22 31.33 20.72
C ALA A 277 -19.00 30.56 21.80
N TRP A 278 -19.67 29.44 21.44
CA TRP A 278 -20.29 28.54 22.42
C TRP A 278 -19.29 27.86 23.36
N MET A 279 -18.04 27.68 22.91
CA MET A 279 -16.95 27.18 23.77
C MET A 279 -16.43 28.25 24.75
N GLY A 280 -16.98 29.47 24.75
CA GLY A 280 -16.59 30.58 25.63
C GLY A 280 -15.37 31.35 25.14
N LEU A 281 -14.99 31.22 23.86
CA LEU A 281 -13.88 31.94 23.23
C LEU A 281 -14.41 33.05 22.30
N PRO A 282 -13.60 34.06 21.97
CA PRO A 282 -13.95 35.06 20.98
C PRO A 282 -14.30 34.43 19.61
N ASN A 283 -15.23 35.06 18.87
CA ASN A 283 -15.54 34.61 17.53
C ASN A 283 -14.36 34.91 16.57
N PRO A 284 -13.71 33.93 15.98
CA PRO A 284 -12.54 34.13 15.11
C PRO A 284 -12.82 34.97 13.86
N MET A 285 -14.11 35.10 13.46
CA MET A 285 -14.54 35.95 12.33
C MET A 285 -14.58 37.44 12.68
N GLU A 286 -14.61 37.78 13.97
CA GLU A 286 -14.73 39.17 14.49
C GLU A 286 -13.37 39.72 14.97
N ILE A 287 -12.32 38.89 14.94
CA ILE A 287 -10.99 39.30 15.37
C ILE A 287 -10.40 40.25 14.32
N THR A 288 -10.10 41.48 14.73
CA THR A 288 -9.55 42.50 13.83
C THR A 288 -8.04 42.38 13.76
N HIS A 289 -7.54 42.14 12.57
CA HIS A 289 -6.10 42.12 12.26
C HIS A 289 -5.65 43.53 11.79
N ALA A 290 -5.35 44.43 12.72
CA ALA A 290 -4.77 45.72 12.41
C ALA A 290 -3.31 45.76 12.87
N ALA A 291 -2.47 46.52 12.17
CA ALA A 291 -1.03 46.61 12.46
C ALA A 291 -0.71 47.07 13.88
N ASP A 292 -1.63 47.77 14.52
CA ASP A 292 -1.46 48.37 15.85
C ASP A 292 -2.12 47.58 16.99
N ILE A 293 -2.85 46.47 16.69
CA ILE A 293 -3.60 45.71 17.68
C ILE A 293 -2.92 44.35 17.92
N SER A 294 -2.49 44.12 19.15
CA SER A 294 -1.99 42.78 19.54
C SER A 294 -3.15 41.83 19.75
N ILE A 295 -3.11 40.67 19.08
CA ILE A 295 -4.03 39.58 19.33
C ILE A 295 -3.88 39.14 20.79
N THR A 296 -4.97 39.09 21.54
CA THR A 296 -4.99 38.55 22.90
C THR A 296 -4.76 37.02 22.90
N ALA A 297 -4.34 36.46 24.03
CA ALA A 297 -4.15 35.02 24.16
C ALA A 297 -5.42 34.24 23.82
N ASP A 298 -6.60 34.71 24.23
CA ASP A 298 -7.88 34.05 23.96
C ASP A 298 -8.28 34.15 22.47
N GLU A 299 -8.00 35.28 21.82
CA GLU A 299 -8.19 35.43 20.37
C GLU A 299 -7.27 34.50 19.58
N GLY A 300 -6.01 34.39 20.00
CA GLY A 300 -5.07 33.43 19.39
C GLY A 300 -5.54 31.98 19.54
N ILE A 301 -6.04 31.60 20.74
CA ILE A 301 -6.61 30.26 20.96
C ILE A 301 -7.89 30.07 20.13
N ALA A 302 -8.74 31.07 20.03
CA ALA A 302 -9.98 31.01 19.24
C ALA A 302 -9.70 30.77 17.76
N THR A 303 -8.71 31.45 17.20
CA THR A 303 -8.30 31.22 15.78
C THR A 303 -7.74 29.82 15.56
N LEU A 304 -6.89 29.32 16.46
CA LEU A 304 -6.34 27.96 16.38
C LEU A 304 -7.44 26.88 16.43
N TYR A 305 -8.36 27.02 17.37
CA TYR A 305 -9.49 26.09 17.50
C TYR A 305 -10.44 26.22 16.32
N GLY A 306 -10.66 27.45 15.82
CA GLY A 306 -11.44 27.69 14.62
C GLY A 306 -10.89 26.97 13.39
N ILE A 307 -9.59 27.05 13.15
CA ILE A 307 -8.91 26.34 12.04
C ILE A 307 -9.00 24.84 12.23
N SER A 308 -8.74 24.32 13.44
CA SER A 308 -8.83 22.87 13.72
C SER A 308 -10.26 22.36 13.59
N MET A 309 -11.25 23.13 14.03
CA MET A 309 -12.69 22.82 13.91
C MET A 309 -13.13 22.84 12.43
N LEU A 310 -12.68 23.83 11.66
CA LEU A 310 -12.92 23.91 10.23
C LEU A 310 -12.41 22.65 9.52
N HIS A 311 -11.16 22.27 9.78
CA HIS A 311 -10.56 21.09 9.19
C HIS A 311 -11.35 19.82 9.52
N THR A 312 -11.80 19.70 10.78
CA THR A 312 -12.58 18.54 11.22
C THR A 312 -13.97 18.51 10.58
N LEU A 313 -14.72 19.61 10.65
CA LEU A 313 -16.08 19.67 10.11
C LEU A 313 -16.10 19.56 8.58
N PHE A 314 -15.11 20.15 7.89
CA PHE A 314 -14.94 20.02 6.46
C PHE A 314 -14.81 18.54 6.05
N ASN A 315 -13.85 17.81 6.64
CA ASN A 315 -13.61 16.40 6.28
C ASN A 315 -14.77 15.50 6.73
N LEU A 316 -15.37 15.78 7.88
CA LEU A 316 -16.52 15.04 8.39
C LEU A 316 -17.75 15.21 7.47
N PHE A 317 -18.13 16.44 7.13
CA PHE A 317 -19.28 16.72 6.25
C PHE A 317 -19.03 16.17 4.85
N ASN A 318 -17.82 16.35 4.30
CA ASN A 318 -17.47 15.81 3.02
C ASN A 318 -17.61 14.28 2.99
N THR A 319 -17.17 13.60 4.05
CA THR A 319 -17.32 12.15 4.20
C THR A 319 -18.79 11.75 4.35
N ILE A 320 -19.57 12.42 5.20
CA ILE A 320 -21.01 12.12 5.41
C ILE A 320 -21.78 12.27 4.10
N ILE A 321 -21.45 13.27 3.30
CA ILE A 321 -22.10 13.49 2.00
C ILE A 321 -21.69 12.40 1.01
N LEU A 322 -20.39 12.17 0.83
CA LEU A 322 -19.85 11.34 -0.26
C LEU A 322 -19.87 9.85 0.00
N ILE A 323 -19.99 9.40 1.25
CA ILE A 323 -19.99 7.95 1.57
C ILE A 323 -21.14 7.21 0.87
N TRP A 324 -22.28 7.86 0.70
CA TRP A 324 -23.45 7.32 -0.01
C TRP A 324 -23.23 7.23 -1.52
N PHE A 325 -22.30 8.03 -2.04
CA PHE A 325 -21.96 8.12 -3.46
C PHE A 325 -20.70 7.32 -3.83
N VAL A 326 -20.18 6.48 -2.92
CA VAL A 326 -19.02 5.60 -3.22
C VAL A 326 -19.22 4.79 -4.51
N PRO A 327 -20.40 4.17 -4.78
CA PRO A 327 -20.58 3.47 -6.04
C PRO A 327 -20.49 4.38 -7.28
N LEU A 328 -20.92 5.63 -7.16
CA LEU A 328 -20.81 6.63 -8.23
C LEU A 328 -19.35 7.04 -8.44
N ILE A 329 -18.61 7.31 -7.36
CA ILE A 329 -17.17 7.62 -7.42
C ILE A 329 -16.42 6.48 -8.11
N VAL A 330 -16.66 5.24 -7.71
CA VAL A 330 -16.08 4.05 -8.34
C VAL A 330 -16.41 3.99 -9.84
N LYS A 331 -17.67 4.22 -10.22
CA LYS A 331 -18.09 4.26 -11.62
C LYS A 331 -17.37 5.35 -12.42
N VAL A 332 -17.24 6.55 -11.86
CA VAL A 332 -16.54 7.67 -12.51
C VAL A 332 -15.07 7.33 -12.74
N VAL A 333 -14.35 6.90 -11.70
CA VAL A 333 -12.91 6.61 -11.84
C VAL A 333 -12.62 5.40 -12.75
N THR A 334 -13.51 4.41 -12.80
CA THR A 334 -13.40 3.27 -13.73
C THR A 334 -13.72 3.66 -15.18
N THR A 335 -14.55 4.67 -15.39
CA THR A 335 -14.83 5.22 -16.72
C THR A 335 -13.65 6.05 -17.24
N ILE A 336 -13.00 6.83 -16.36
CA ILE A 336 -11.85 7.68 -16.71
C ILE A 336 -10.62 6.82 -16.95
N ILE A 337 -10.32 5.91 -16.03
CA ILE A 337 -9.17 5.01 -16.11
C ILE A 337 -9.69 3.64 -16.53
N LYS A 338 -9.59 3.34 -17.81
CA LYS A 338 -9.95 2.02 -18.36
C LYS A 338 -8.87 0.99 -18.03
N ASP A 339 -9.28 -0.28 -17.92
CA ASP A 339 -8.31 -1.38 -17.90
C ASP A 339 -7.53 -1.35 -19.21
N SER A 340 -6.20 -1.52 -19.14
CA SER A 340 -5.45 -1.73 -20.36
C SER A 340 -5.95 -3.03 -20.96
N LYS A 341 -6.46 -3.00 -22.19
CA LYS A 341 -6.70 -4.21 -22.97
C LYS A 341 -5.32 -4.82 -23.18
N SER A 342 -4.98 -5.82 -22.39
CA SER A 342 -3.89 -6.73 -22.74
C SER A 342 -4.36 -7.51 -23.95
N THR A 343 -4.06 -7.02 -25.14
CA THR A 343 -4.24 -7.74 -26.40
C THR A 343 -3.18 -8.82 -26.61
N ASP A 344 -2.25 -8.92 -25.68
CA ASP A 344 -1.22 -9.94 -25.66
C ASP A 344 -1.41 -10.85 -24.44
N GLU A 345 -2.05 -11.99 -24.63
CA GLU A 345 -1.97 -13.15 -23.73
C GLU A 345 -0.50 -13.59 -23.51
N GLU A 346 0.44 -12.99 -24.21
CA GLU A 346 1.85 -13.38 -24.29
C GLU A 346 2.83 -12.54 -23.48
N SER A 347 2.46 -11.39 -22.91
CA SER A 347 3.34 -10.65 -22.00
C SER A 347 2.86 -10.81 -20.57
N VAL A 348 3.28 -11.87 -19.92
CA VAL A 348 3.09 -12.00 -18.47
C VAL A 348 3.95 -10.95 -17.77
N LYS A 349 3.28 -9.96 -17.17
CA LYS A 349 3.92 -8.88 -16.42
C LYS A 349 3.67 -9.10 -14.94
N LEU A 350 4.68 -8.82 -14.14
CA LEU A 350 4.51 -8.66 -12.70
C LEU A 350 3.31 -7.76 -12.41
N LYS A 351 2.52 -8.12 -11.42
CA LYS A 351 1.23 -7.47 -11.18
C LYS A 351 1.22 -6.65 -9.89
N TYR A 352 1.89 -7.12 -8.86
CA TYR A 352 1.77 -6.60 -7.49
C TYR A 352 3.02 -5.89 -6.97
N ILE A 353 4.21 -6.22 -7.49
CA ILE A 353 5.49 -5.68 -7.01
C ILE A 353 6.10 -4.61 -7.91
N ASN A 354 5.50 -4.27 -9.05
CA ASN A 354 6.02 -3.28 -10.01
C ASN A 354 6.24 -1.88 -9.44
N ALA A 355 5.51 -1.51 -8.39
CA ALA A 355 5.58 -0.18 -7.76
C ALA A 355 6.67 -0.07 -6.68
N GLY A 356 7.49 -1.11 -6.51
CA GLY A 356 8.46 -1.21 -5.41
C GLY A 356 7.81 -1.58 -4.07
N PRO A 357 8.62 -1.76 -3.02
CA PRO A 357 8.11 -2.16 -1.71
C PRO A 357 7.32 -1.03 -1.05
N LEU A 358 6.22 -1.39 -0.40
CA LEU A 358 5.45 -0.50 0.46
C LEU A 358 6.30 -0.05 1.67
N SER A 359 5.86 1.00 2.35
CA SER A 359 6.60 1.72 3.39
C SER A 359 7.05 0.88 4.59
N THR A 360 6.49 -0.31 4.80
CA THR A 360 6.91 -1.26 5.85
C THR A 360 7.16 -2.63 5.25
N ALA A 361 8.12 -3.37 5.82
CA ALA A 361 8.48 -4.71 5.38
C ALA A 361 7.28 -5.68 5.43
N GLU A 362 6.43 -5.58 6.46
CA GLU A 362 5.23 -6.40 6.62
C GLU A 362 4.21 -6.19 5.48
N LEU A 363 4.10 -4.95 5.00
CA LEU A 363 3.19 -4.62 3.89
C LEU A 363 3.77 -5.07 2.55
N ALA A 364 5.07 -4.89 2.36
CA ALA A 364 5.78 -5.33 1.17
C ALA A 364 5.73 -6.86 1.01
N ILE A 365 5.80 -7.63 2.10
CA ILE A 365 5.60 -9.08 2.07
C ILE A 365 4.20 -9.45 1.58
N GLY A 366 3.17 -8.68 1.92
CA GLY A 366 1.84 -8.89 1.37
C GLY A 366 1.79 -8.76 -0.15
N GLN A 367 2.55 -7.81 -0.73
CA GLN A 367 2.71 -7.67 -2.18
C GLN A 367 3.43 -8.90 -2.77
N ALA A 368 4.56 -9.30 -2.19
CA ALA A 368 5.32 -10.46 -2.63
C ALA A 368 4.47 -11.73 -2.59
N ARG A 369 3.70 -11.95 -1.53
CA ARG A 369 2.77 -13.09 -1.41
C ARG A 369 1.74 -13.11 -2.54
N SER A 370 1.16 -11.96 -2.88
CA SER A 370 0.20 -11.87 -3.99
C SER A 370 0.86 -12.15 -5.34
N GLU A 371 2.13 -11.74 -5.53
CA GLU A 371 2.89 -12.06 -6.73
C GLU A 371 3.24 -13.55 -6.81
N VAL A 372 3.59 -14.19 -5.70
CA VAL A 372 3.82 -15.66 -5.61
C VAL A 372 2.56 -16.43 -6.00
N VAL A 373 1.38 -16.01 -5.51
CA VAL A 373 0.10 -16.61 -5.94
C VAL A 373 -0.10 -16.44 -7.45
N HIS A 374 0.17 -15.24 -7.96
CA HIS A 374 0.07 -14.96 -9.38
C HIS A 374 1.05 -15.82 -10.21
N PHE A 375 2.26 -16.02 -9.73
CA PHE A 375 3.25 -16.91 -10.34
C PHE A 375 2.72 -18.35 -10.41
N ALA A 376 2.18 -18.88 -9.32
CA ALA A 376 1.58 -20.21 -9.29
C ALA A 376 0.40 -20.36 -10.28
N GLU A 377 -0.45 -19.32 -10.41
CA GLU A 377 -1.56 -19.30 -11.37
C GLU A 377 -1.08 -19.30 -12.84
N ILE A 378 0.07 -18.67 -13.10
CA ILE A 378 0.69 -18.68 -14.44
C ILE A 378 1.27 -20.04 -14.74
N SER A 379 2.09 -20.58 -13.84
CA SER A 379 2.73 -21.89 -13.99
C SER A 379 1.70 -23.01 -14.21
N ARG A 380 0.54 -22.94 -13.55
CA ARG A 380 -0.56 -23.92 -13.76
C ARG A 380 -1.01 -24.03 -15.22
N ARG A 381 -0.90 -22.96 -16.01
CA ARG A 381 -1.32 -22.98 -17.44
C ARG A 381 -0.48 -23.91 -18.30
N GLU A 382 0.72 -24.24 -17.87
CA GLU A 382 1.61 -25.16 -18.58
C GLU A 382 1.02 -26.58 -18.72
N ILE A 383 0.20 -26.99 -17.74
CA ILE A 383 -0.49 -28.31 -17.76
C ILE A 383 -1.33 -28.45 -19.02
N GLU A 384 -2.02 -27.41 -19.47
CA GLU A 384 -2.82 -27.44 -20.70
C GLU A 384 -1.94 -27.58 -21.96
N PHE A 385 -0.78 -26.90 -21.95
CA PHE A 385 0.17 -27.00 -23.08
C PHE A 385 0.82 -28.38 -23.14
N ILE A 386 1.18 -28.94 -21.97
CA ILE A 386 1.72 -30.31 -21.86
C ILE A 386 0.67 -31.32 -22.34
N ARG A 387 -0.58 -31.20 -21.89
CA ARG A 387 -1.70 -32.07 -22.27
C ARG A 387 -1.88 -32.09 -23.79
N THR A 388 -1.85 -30.93 -24.42
CA THR A 388 -1.94 -30.81 -25.87
C THR A 388 -0.70 -31.37 -26.57
N ALA A 389 0.51 -31.07 -26.08
CA ALA A 389 1.77 -31.50 -26.68
C ALA A 389 1.97 -33.02 -26.70
N ILE A 390 1.43 -33.74 -25.72
CA ILE A 390 1.52 -35.22 -25.64
C ILE A 390 0.90 -35.88 -26.87
N SER A 391 -0.24 -35.39 -27.34
CA SER A 391 -0.98 -35.96 -28.49
C SER A 391 -0.69 -35.23 -29.82
N ALA A 392 -0.19 -33.99 -29.77
CA ALA A 392 0.03 -33.16 -30.94
C ALA A 392 1.24 -33.60 -31.77
N ASN A 393 1.18 -33.33 -33.09
CA ASN A 393 2.26 -33.55 -34.02
C ASN A 393 2.45 -32.34 -34.95
N GLY A 394 3.64 -32.25 -35.58
CA GLY A 394 3.97 -31.21 -36.57
C GLY A 394 3.77 -29.80 -36.01
N LYS A 395 3.10 -28.93 -36.76
CA LYS A 395 2.92 -27.48 -36.40
C LYS A 395 2.22 -27.24 -35.06
N GLU A 396 1.30 -28.11 -34.69
CA GLU A 396 0.59 -27.98 -33.41
C GLU A 396 1.52 -28.26 -32.24
N PHE A 397 2.34 -29.30 -32.34
CA PHE A 397 3.39 -29.58 -31.36
C PHE A 397 4.41 -28.43 -31.26
N ASP A 398 4.88 -27.92 -32.41
CA ASP A 398 5.84 -26.79 -32.42
C ASP A 398 5.28 -25.55 -31.73
N ALA A 399 3.98 -25.28 -31.90
CA ALA A 399 3.31 -24.17 -31.22
C ALA A 399 3.26 -24.38 -29.69
N MET A 400 2.95 -25.61 -29.23
CA MET A 400 2.94 -25.90 -27.77
C MET A 400 4.34 -25.88 -27.18
N ARG A 401 5.33 -26.42 -27.89
CA ARG A 401 6.73 -26.34 -27.48
C ARG A 401 7.20 -24.89 -27.31
N THR A 402 6.88 -24.05 -28.29
CA THR A 402 7.23 -22.61 -28.20
C THR A 402 6.60 -21.94 -26.96
N LYS A 403 5.36 -22.33 -26.64
CA LYS A 403 4.70 -21.81 -25.40
C LYS A 403 5.41 -22.32 -24.15
N LEU A 404 5.74 -23.61 -24.06
CA LEU A 404 6.42 -24.19 -22.88
C LEU A 404 7.78 -23.53 -22.63
N VAL A 405 8.61 -23.35 -23.67
CA VAL A 405 9.88 -22.62 -23.55
C VAL A 405 9.67 -21.19 -23.11
N LYS A 406 8.65 -20.49 -23.63
CA LYS A 406 8.33 -19.14 -23.23
C LYS A 406 7.87 -19.04 -21.76
N TYR A 407 7.16 -20.04 -21.27
CA TYR A 407 6.68 -20.05 -19.87
C TYR A 407 7.81 -20.33 -18.89
N GLU A 408 8.81 -21.14 -19.27
CA GLU A 408 10.06 -21.28 -18.50
C GLU A 408 10.79 -19.94 -18.41
N GLU A 409 11.01 -19.20 -19.53
CA GLU A 409 11.61 -17.85 -19.49
C GLU A 409 10.80 -16.87 -18.60
N ILE A 410 9.48 -17.03 -18.52
CA ILE A 410 8.62 -16.26 -17.63
C ILE A 410 8.83 -16.66 -16.18
N SER A 411 8.95 -17.96 -15.89
CA SER A 411 9.19 -18.51 -14.55
C SER A 411 10.51 -18.01 -13.98
N ASP A 412 11.60 -18.10 -14.75
CA ASP A 412 12.91 -17.57 -14.40
C ASP A 412 12.86 -16.08 -14.05
N ARG A 413 12.20 -15.30 -14.91
CA ARG A 413 12.07 -13.87 -14.68
C ARG A 413 11.24 -13.56 -13.44
N MET A 414 10.15 -14.27 -13.20
CA MET A 414 9.31 -14.04 -12.01
C MET A 414 10.04 -14.41 -10.74
N GLU A 415 10.78 -15.51 -10.72
CA GLU A 415 11.65 -15.88 -9.61
C GLU A 415 12.66 -14.76 -9.32
N TYR A 416 13.41 -14.33 -10.33
CA TYR A 416 14.43 -13.27 -10.20
C TYR A 416 13.85 -11.95 -9.68
N GLU A 417 12.74 -11.49 -10.22
CA GLU A 417 12.12 -10.21 -9.86
C GLU A 417 11.51 -10.27 -8.45
N ILE A 418 10.88 -11.39 -8.06
CA ILE A 418 10.36 -11.55 -6.69
C ILE A 418 11.52 -11.62 -5.69
N ALA A 419 12.60 -12.36 -6.02
CA ALA A 419 13.80 -12.42 -5.19
C ALA A 419 14.44 -11.04 -5.02
N THR A 420 14.57 -10.28 -6.10
CA THR A 420 15.09 -8.90 -6.09
C THR A 420 14.24 -7.99 -5.22
N PHE A 421 12.91 -8.09 -5.33
CA PHE A 421 11.98 -7.35 -4.48
C PHE A 421 12.15 -7.70 -3.00
N LEU A 422 12.24 -8.98 -2.65
CA LEU A 422 12.47 -9.44 -1.28
C LEU A 422 13.81 -8.94 -0.71
N ASN A 423 14.86 -8.90 -1.53
CA ASN A 423 16.17 -8.36 -1.16
C ASN A 423 16.17 -6.84 -0.95
N SER A 424 15.23 -6.11 -1.55
CA SER A 424 15.09 -4.66 -1.38
C SER A 424 14.43 -4.23 -0.07
N LEU A 425 13.95 -5.19 0.73
CA LEU A 425 13.34 -4.91 2.03
C LEU A 425 14.41 -4.44 3.04
N PRO A 426 14.16 -3.35 3.79
CA PRO A 426 15.13 -2.82 4.74
C PRO A 426 15.33 -3.78 5.92
N GLU A 427 16.52 -4.35 6.04
CA GLU A 427 16.87 -5.37 7.05
C GLU A 427 16.63 -4.91 8.49
N ASP A 428 16.86 -3.64 8.79
CA ASP A 428 16.73 -3.06 10.14
C ASP A 428 15.28 -2.97 10.65
N SER A 429 14.28 -3.14 9.77
CA SER A 429 12.86 -3.03 10.09
C SER A 429 12.10 -4.35 10.06
N ILE A 430 12.80 -5.48 9.79
CA ILE A 430 12.17 -6.80 9.60
C ILE A 430 12.04 -7.52 10.95
N SER A 431 10.81 -7.88 11.34
CA SER A 431 10.53 -8.73 12.49
C SER A 431 11.01 -10.18 12.23
N GLU A 432 11.22 -10.99 13.30
CA GLU A 432 11.57 -12.41 13.14
C GLU A 432 10.50 -13.20 12.36
N ASP A 433 9.23 -12.91 12.58
CA ASP A 433 8.13 -13.54 11.84
C ASP A 433 8.22 -13.20 10.34
N THR A 434 8.49 -11.93 10.04
CA THR A 434 8.70 -11.43 8.67
C THR A 434 9.91 -12.07 8.01
N ARG A 435 11.01 -12.21 8.73
CA ARG A 435 12.22 -12.89 8.23
C ARG A 435 11.97 -14.37 7.91
N THR A 436 11.18 -15.03 8.73
CA THR A 436 10.75 -16.42 8.48
C THR A 436 9.88 -16.50 7.22
N GLU A 437 8.96 -15.57 7.03
CA GLU A 437 8.10 -15.50 5.84
C GLU A 437 8.92 -15.24 4.56
N VAL A 438 9.91 -14.36 4.60
CA VAL A 438 10.85 -14.12 3.48
C VAL A 438 11.58 -15.41 3.09
N LYS A 439 12.10 -16.15 4.06
CA LYS A 439 12.78 -17.44 3.79
C LYS A 439 11.84 -18.47 3.14
N ARG A 440 10.57 -18.51 3.59
CA ARG A 440 9.54 -19.36 2.97
C ARG A 440 9.30 -18.98 1.51
N MET A 441 9.17 -17.68 1.23
CA MET A 441 8.94 -17.19 -0.13
C MET A 441 10.09 -17.56 -1.06
N TYR A 442 11.35 -17.41 -0.63
CA TYR A 442 12.50 -17.86 -1.42
C TYR A 442 12.41 -19.33 -1.79
N LYS A 443 12.03 -20.19 -0.84
CA LYS A 443 11.85 -21.61 -1.14
C LYS A 443 10.72 -21.82 -2.15
N ILE A 444 9.57 -21.16 -1.97
CA ILE A 444 8.40 -21.32 -2.82
C ILE A 444 8.68 -20.86 -4.25
N ILE A 445 9.35 -19.71 -4.45
CA ILE A 445 9.64 -19.22 -5.81
C ILE A 445 10.61 -20.13 -6.56
N GLY A 446 11.60 -20.72 -5.88
CA GLY A 446 12.50 -21.71 -6.50
C GLY A 446 11.78 -23.01 -6.87
N GLU A 447 10.82 -23.49 -6.06
CA GLU A 447 10.01 -24.66 -6.43
C GLU A 447 9.04 -24.34 -7.61
N LEU A 448 8.53 -23.09 -7.69
CA LEU A 448 7.71 -22.65 -8.82
C LEU A 448 8.51 -22.50 -10.12
N GLU A 449 9.76 -22.05 -10.06
CA GLU A 449 10.68 -22.03 -11.18
C GLU A 449 10.95 -23.46 -11.68
N SER A 450 11.25 -24.40 -10.76
CA SER A 450 11.48 -25.81 -11.09
C SER A 450 10.27 -26.50 -11.75
N LEU A 451 9.05 -25.99 -11.53
CA LEU A 451 7.86 -26.43 -12.28
C LEU A 451 7.91 -25.97 -13.74
N GLY A 452 8.36 -24.74 -14.03
CA GLY A 452 8.59 -24.24 -15.39
C GLY A 452 9.64 -25.07 -16.13
N ASP A 453 10.76 -25.36 -15.45
CA ASP A 453 11.83 -26.24 -15.94
C ASP A 453 11.30 -27.62 -16.34
N SER A 454 10.43 -28.22 -15.52
CA SER A 454 9.81 -29.51 -15.84
C SER A 454 8.92 -29.44 -17.07
N GLY A 455 8.18 -28.33 -17.26
CA GLY A 455 7.39 -28.10 -18.48
C GLY A 455 8.26 -28.08 -19.75
N GLU A 456 9.40 -27.36 -19.70
CA GLU A 456 10.34 -27.32 -20.80
C GLU A 456 11.03 -28.69 -21.02
N ALA A 457 11.41 -29.42 -19.93
CA ALA A 457 11.99 -30.75 -19.99
C ALA A 457 11.06 -31.75 -20.71
N ILE A 458 9.76 -31.75 -20.38
CA ILE A 458 8.75 -32.54 -21.07
C ILE A 458 8.70 -32.17 -22.55
N SER A 459 8.74 -30.89 -22.90
CA SER A 459 8.76 -30.45 -24.31
C SER A 459 9.97 -31.00 -25.08
N ARG A 460 11.14 -31.06 -24.44
CA ARG A 460 12.38 -31.63 -25.00
C ARG A 460 12.26 -33.15 -25.21
N ILE A 461 11.68 -33.88 -24.23
CA ILE A 461 11.44 -35.33 -24.36
C ILE A 461 10.51 -35.61 -25.54
N LEU A 462 9.38 -34.91 -25.62
CA LEU A 462 8.41 -35.07 -26.70
C LEU A 462 9.00 -34.66 -28.08
N SER A 463 9.85 -33.64 -28.13
CA SER A 463 10.56 -33.23 -29.34
C SER A 463 11.49 -34.30 -29.84
N ARG A 464 12.25 -34.97 -28.94
CA ARG A 464 13.12 -36.12 -29.30
C ARG A 464 12.28 -37.30 -29.80
N ARG A 465 11.16 -37.62 -29.12
CA ARG A 465 10.20 -38.64 -29.56
C ARG A 465 9.76 -38.39 -31.02
N ASN A 466 9.32 -37.15 -31.30
CA ASN A 466 8.82 -36.77 -32.63
C ASN A 466 9.93 -36.80 -33.71
N SER A 467 11.16 -36.36 -33.36
CA SER A 467 12.31 -36.40 -34.28
C SER A 467 12.69 -37.84 -34.72
N HIS A 468 12.49 -38.79 -33.81
CA HIS A 468 12.68 -40.22 -34.09
C HIS A 468 11.43 -40.89 -34.69
N LYS A 469 10.41 -40.11 -35.09
CA LYS A 469 9.15 -40.59 -35.69
C LYS A 469 8.45 -41.64 -34.81
N ARG A 470 8.48 -41.46 -33.49
CA ARG A 470 7.81 -42.34 -32.54
C ARG A 470 6.53 -41.64 -32.04
N THR A 471 5.53 -42.45 -31.71
CA THR A 471 4.25 -41.99 -31.14
C THR A 471 3.90 -42.82 -29.91
N PHE A 472 3.17 -42.23 -28.98
CA PHE A 472 2.55 -42.97 -27.88
C PHE A 472 1.31 -43.70 -28.39
N THR A 473 0.98 -44.83 -27.76
CA THR A 473 -0.27 -45.54 -28.02
C THR A 473 -1.44 -44.78 -27.39
N THR A 474 -2.66 -45.09 -27.79
CA THR A 474 -3.87 -44.50 -27.20
C THR A 474 -3.92 -44.73 -25.69
N GLU A 475 -3.59 -45.95 -25.24
CA GLU A 475 -3.54 -46.29 -23.82
C GLU A 475 -2.49 -45.52 -23.06
N GLN A 476 -1.28 -45.31 -23.61
CA GLN A 476 -0.23 -44.50 -23.03
C GLN A 476 -0.68 -43.01 -22.88
N ILE A 477 -1.36 -42.47 -23.91
CA ILE A 477 -1.91 -41.10 -23.86
C ILE A 477 -2.98 -40.97 -22.80
N GLU A 478 -3.89 -41.94 -22.66
CA GLU A 478 -4.94 -41.94 -21.63
C GLU A 478 -4.35 -42.00 -20.22
N ARG A 479 -3.33 -42.81 -19.97
CA ARG A 479 -2.64 -42.92 -18.69
C ARG A 479 -1.87 -41.64 -18.33
N LEU A 480 -1.16 -41.04 -19.31
CA LEU A 480 -0.54 -39.71 -19.12
C LEU A 480 -1.61 -38.65 -18.82
N GLY A 481 -2.78 -38.72 -19.47
CA GLY A 481 -3.91 -37.85 -19.19
C GLY A 481 -4.43 -37.96 -17.77
N SER A 482 -4.50 -39.19 -17.23
CA SER A 482 -4.90 -39.45 -15.85
C SER A 482 -3.88 -38.87 -14.83
N LEU A 483 -2.58 -39.10 -15.09
CA LEU A 483 -1.50 -38.54 -14.26
C LEU A 483 -1.49 -37.02 -14.30
N LEU A 484 -1.63 -36.41 -15.48
CA LEU A 484 -1.77 -34.93 -15.62
C LEU A 484 -2.97 -34.38 -14.87
N THR A 485 -4.10 -35.09 -14.81
CA THR A 485 -5.27 -34.67 -14.09
C THR A 485 -5.03 -34.69 -12.57
N ALA A 486 -4.27 -35.67 -12.07
CA ALA A 486 -3.85 -35.70 -10.67
C ALA A 486 -2.89 -34.54 -10.34
N VAL A 487 -1.92 -34.24 -11.20
CA VAL A 487 -0.99 -33.09 -11.08
C VAL A 487 -1.78 -31.76 -11.11
N GLU A 488 -2.75 -31.62 -12.01
CA GLU A 488 -3.61 -30.43 -12.11
C GLU A 488 -4.40 -30.19 -10.81
N ARG A 489 -4.96 -31.26 -10.24
CA ARG A 489 -5.64 -31.18 -8.94
C ARG A 489 -4.70 -30.77 -7.81
N ALA A 490 -3.48 -31.29 -7.80
CA ALA A 490 -2.45 -30.89 -6.84
C ALA A 490 -2.10 -29.40 -6.97
N TYR A 491 -2.02 -28.86 -8.19
CA TYR A 491 -1.85 -27.42 -8.42
C TYR A 491 -2.99 -26.60 -7.83
N ASP A 492 -4.25 -27.02 -8.02
CA ASP A 492 -5.39 -26.31 -7.49
C ASP A 492 -5.36 -26.26 -5.95
N VAL A 493 -5.03 -27.37 -5.30
CA VAL A 493 -4.86 -27.45 -3.83
C VAL A 493 -3.70 -26.56 -3.38
N MET A 494 -2.57 -26.56 -4.07
CA MET A 494 -1.42 -25.70 -3.76
C MET A 494 -1.78 -24.21 -3.87
N ILE A 495 -2.48 -23.80 -4.93
CA ILE A 495 -2.91 -22.42 -5.14
C ILE A 495 -3.89 -21.98 -4.04
N ASP A 496 -4.82 -22.85 -3.64
CA ASP A 496 -5.75 -22.58 -2.55
C ASP A 496 -5.00 -22.43 -1.21
N ASN A 497 -3.99 -23.25 -0.95
CA ASN A 497 -3.12 -23.15 0.21
C ASN A 497 -2.32 -21.83 0.21
N LEU A 498 -1.81 -21.39 -0.94
CA LEU A 498 -1.10 -20.11 -1.09
C LEU A 498 -2.01 -18.90 -0.85
N LYS A 499 -3.29 -18.99 -1.26
CA LYS A 499 -4.31 -17.94 -1.07
C LYS A 499 -4.82 -17.83 0.38
N ALA A 500 -4.73 -18.92 1.15
CA ALA A 500 -5.25 -18.95 2.52
C ALA A 500 -4.49 -17.98 3.44
N GLU A 501 -5.20 -17.15 4.21
CA GLU A 501 -4.59 -16.22 5.19
C GLU A 501 -3.78 -16.94 6.27
N LYS A 502 -4.27 -18.13 6.66
CA LYS A 502 -3.59 -19.03 7.59
C LYS A 502 -3.56 -20.41 6.98
N PHE A 503 -2.38 -20.97 6.94
CA PHE A 503 -2.21 -22.36 6.53
C PHE A 503 -2.96 -23.29 7.50
N SER A 504 -3.69 -24.26 6.95
CA SER A 504 -4.47 -25.21 7.75
C SER A 504 -3.88 -26.62 7.62
N GLU A 505 -3.97 -27.41 8.70
CA GLU A 505 -3.62 -28.83 8.67
C GLU A 505 -4.41 -29.61 7.60
N LEU A 506 -5.65 -29.18 7.32
CA LEU A 506 -6.48 -29.75 6.27
C LEU A 506 -5.84 -29.49 4.87
N GLY A 507 -5.33 -28.29 4.62
CA GLY A 507 -4.68 -27.94 3.36
C GLY A 507 -3.42 -28.79 3.10
N LEU A 508 -2.62 -29.04 4.15
CA LEU A 508 -1.45 -29.90 4.06
C LEU A 508 -1.86 -31.37 3.79
N ARG A 509 -2.89 -31.84 4.47
CA ARG A 509 -3.41 -33.20 4.28
C ARG A 509 -3.89 -33.42 2.83
N LEU A 510 -4.69 -32.49 2.29
CA LEU A 510 -5.15 -32.57 0.91
C LEU A 510 -3.98 -32.57 -0.09
N ALA A 511 -2.94 -31.76 0.15
CA ALA A 511 -1.75 -31.75 -0.69
C ALA A 511 -0.99 -33.11 -0.62
N THR A 512 -0.88 -33.70 0.58
CA THR A 512 -0.25 -35.02 0.78
C THR A 512 -1.08 -36.14 0.10
N ASP A 513 -2.40 -36.08 0.17
CA ASP A 513 -3.26 -37.05 -0.49
C ASP A 513 -3.10 -36.99 -2.02
N CYS A 514 -2.92 -35.79 -2.60
CA CYS A 514 -2.61 -35.63 -4.02
C CYS A 514 -1.24 -36.21 -4.40
N GLU A 515 -0.20 -36.01 -3.58
CA GLU A 515 1.13 -36.57 -3.79
C GLU A 515 1.08 -38.11 -3.79
N ILE A 516 0.39 -38.71 -2.82
CA ILE A 516 0.22 -40.17 -2.75
C ILE A 516 -0.45 -40.69 -4.03
N GLU A 517 -1.51 -40.05 -4.51
CA GLU A 517 -2.20 -40.43 -5.74
C GLU A 517 -1.28 -40.35 -6.97
N ILE A 518 -0.50 -39.26 -7.11
CA ILE A 518 0.47 -39.10 -8.22
C ILE A 518 1.52 -40.22 -8.17
N ASN A 519 2.04 -40.55 -7.00
CA ASN A 519 3.03 -41.60 -6.81
C ASN A 519 2.46 -43.00 -7.10
N GLU A 520 1.23 -43.28 -6.71
CA GLU A 520 0.54 -44.53 -7.02
C GLU A 520 0.32 -44.67 -8.54
N LEU A 521 -0.18 -43.64 -9.21
CA LEU A 521 -0.37 -43.62 -10.64
C LEU A 521 0.96 -43.83 -11.39
N ARG A 522 2.03 -43.13 -11.00
CA ARG A 522 3.35 -43.29 -11.56
C ARG A 522 3.86 -44.73 -11.42
N ASN A 523 3.72 -45.33 -10.21
CA ASN A 523 4.17 -46.71 -9.98
C ASN A 523 3.41 -47.71 -10.87
N ASN A 524 2.10 -47.63 -10.93
CA ASN A 524 1.26 -48.50 -11.73
C ASN A 524 1.62 -48.37 -13.23
N ILE A 525 1.73 -47.14 -13.72
CA ILE A 525 2.13 -46.87 -15.11
C ILE A 525 3.50 -47.51 -15.44
N ARG A 526 4.45 -47.35 -14.51
CA ARG A 526 5.82 -47.85 -14.70
C ARG A 526 5.87 -49.40 -14.70
N GLU A 527 5.17 -50.03 -13.76
CA GLU A 527 5.12 -51.50 -13.69
C GLU A 527 4.47 -52.11 -14.94
N GLU A 528 3.36 -51.55 -15.38
CA GLU A 528 2.68 -52.03 -16.59
C GLU A 528 3.53 -51.84 -17.85
N GLU A 529 4.21 -50.69 -18.00
CA GLU A 529 5.05 -50.43 -19.16
C GLU A 529 6.29 -51.35 -19.18
N ILE A 530 6.89 -51.64 -18.02
CA ILE A 530 8.00 -52.60 -17.91
C ILE A 530 7.54 -53.99 -18.35
N MET A 531 6.36 -54.48 -17.93
CA MET A 531 5.81 -55.76 -18.36
C MET A 531 5.57 -55.81 -19.86
N LEU A 532 5.11 -54.71 -20.47
CA LEU A 532 4.92 -54.62 -21.91
C LEU A 532 6.26 -54.67 -22.68
N ILE A 533 7.30 -54.03 -22.16
CA ILE A 533 8.65 -54.07 -22.73
C ILE A 533 9.20 -55.51 -22.71
N GLU A 534 8.99 -56.25 -21.62
CA GLU A 534 9.44 -57.63 -21.47
C GLU A 534 8.73 -58.60 -22.41
N GLN A 535 7.44 -58.34 -22.71
CA GLN A 535 6.63 -59.22 -23.55
C GLN A 535 6.84 -58.99 -25.06
N ASP A 536 7.05 -57.74 -25.49
CA ASP A 536 6.98 -57.37 -26.90
C ASP A 536 8.11 -56.47 -27.38
N GLY A 537 9.28 -56.50 -26.89
CA GLY A 537 10.51 -55.74 -27.20
C GLY A 537 10.52 -54.73 -28.39
N ALA A 538 9.42 -54.66 -29.15
CA ALA A 538 9.30 -53.92 -30.40
C ALA A 538 9.24 -52.40 -30.25
N ASN A 539 8.84 -51.88 -29.07
CA ASN A 539 8.62 -50.44 -28.84
C ASN A 539 9.53 -49.82 -27.79
N TYR A 540 10.62 -50.46 -27.41
CA TYR A 540 11.53 -50.02 -26.36
C TYR A 540 11.85 -48.51 -26.38
N HIS A 541 12.17 -47.97 -27.57
CA HIS A 541 12.49 -46.54 -27.69
C HIS A 541 11.30 -45.61 -27.40
N SER A 542 10.07 -46.01 -27.72
CA SER A 542 8.87 -45.24 -27.42
C SER A 542 8.58 -45.27 -25.90
N SER A 543 8.76 -46.44 -25.29
CA SER A 543 8.59 -46.67 -23.86
C SER A 543 9.57 -45.84 -23.01
N VAL A 544 10.82 -45.65 -23.49
CA VAL A 544 11.79 -44.76 -22.83
C VAL A 544 11.25 -43.33 -22.76
N TYR A 545 10.80 -42.74 -23.88
CA TYR A 545 10.23 -41.38 -23.87
C TYR A 545 8.95 -41.28 -23.02
N TYR A 546 8.17 -42.36 -23.01
CA TYR A 546 6.97 -42.43 -22.19
C TYR A 546 7.30 -42.41 -20.71
N LEU A 547 8.21 -43.25 -20.24
CA LEU A 547 8.65 -43.33 -18.86
C LEU A 547 9.38 -42.06 -18.40
N ASP A 548 10.17 -41.41 -19.28
CA ASP A 548 10.79 -40.12 -19.01
C ASP A 548 9.73 -39.05 -18.81
N THR A 549 8.65 -39.04 -19.63
CA THR A 549 7.53 -38.10 -19.46
C THR A 549 6.78 -38.35 -18.15
N VAL A 550 6.55 -39.59 -17.77
CA VAL A 550 5.93 -39.98 -16.48
C VAL A 550 6.77 -39.49 -15.30
N SER A 551 8.10 -39.66 -15.39
CA SER A 551 9.03 -39.20 -14.34
C SER A 551 9.02 -37.69 -14.16
N GLU A 552 8.96 -36.92 -15.25
CA GLU A 552 8.90 -35.46 -15.13
C GLU A 552 7.54 -34.97 -14.57
N LEU A 553 6.45 -35.65 -14.91
CA LEU A 553 5.13 -35.31 -14.32
C LEU A 553 5.07 -35.62 -12.83
N GLU A 554 5.72 -36.67 -12.35
CA GLU A 554 5.84 -36.98 -10.94
C GLU A 554 6.71 -35.94 -10.22
N ARG A 555 7.85 -35.52 -10.82
CA ARG A 555 8.67 -34.41 -10.27
C ARG A 555 7.87 -33.13 -10.09
N MET A 556 6.97 -32.81 -11.02
CA MET A 556 6.04 -31.68 -10.83
C MET A 556 5.19 -31.88 -9.56
N GLY A 557 4.71 -33.09 -9.30
CA GLY A 557 4.02 -33.41 -8.05
C GLY A 557 4.88 -33.16 -6.81
N ASP A 558 6.15 -33.55 -6.84
CA ASP A 558 7.11 -33.32 -5.76
C ASP A 558 7.34 -31.84 -5.50
N PHE A 559 7.50 -31.01 -6.52
CA PHE A 559 7.64 -29.55 -6.36
C PHE A 559 6.37 -28.92 -5.77
N ILE A 560 5.19 -29.36 -6.22
CA ILE A 560 3.89 -28.87 -5.73
C ILE A 560 3.71 -29.17 -4.23
N ILE A 561 4.06 -30.38 -3.77
CA ILE A 561 3.96 -30.72 -2.33
C ILE A 561 5.01 -29.96 -1.52
N ASN A 562 6.23 -29.78 -2.05
CA ASN A 562 7.27 -28.99 -1.40
C ASN A 562 6.81 -27.54 -1.10
N ILE A 563 6.09 -26.92 -2.05
CA ILE A 563 5.49 -25.60 -1.86
C ILE A 563 4.48 -25.62 -0.69
N SER A 564 3.56 -26.59 -0.68
CA SER A 564 2.58 -26.74 0.39
C SER A 564 3.22 -27.01 1.74
N GLN A 565 4.28 -27.82 1.80
CA GLN A 565 5.05 -28.07 3.02
C GLN A 565 5.84 -26.84 3.51
N ALA A 566 6.34 -26.01 2.58
CA ALA A 566 7.04 -24.78 2.92
C ALA A 566 6.14 -23.78 3.65
N LEU A 567 4.82 -23.80 3.39
CA LEU A 567 3.85 -22.96 4.10
C LEU A 567 3.63 -23.40 5.56
N ASN A 568 3.93 -24.65 5.93
CA ASN A 568 3.70 -25.20 7.27
C ASN A 568 4.91 -25.01 8.22
N LYS A 569 6.08 -24.76 7.71
CA LYS A 569 7.32 -24.53 8.49
C LYS A 569 7.54 -23.06 8.75
#